data_6519c926a4cda56dc7740eadc6e04611
#
_entry.id   6519c926a4cda56dc7740eadc6e04611
#
_cell.length_a   1.000
_cell.length_b   1.000
_cell.length_c   1.000
_cell.angle_alpha   90.00
_cell.angle_beta   90.00
_cell.angle_gamma   90.00
#
_symmetry.space_group_name_H-M   'P 1'
#
loop_
_entity.id
_entity.type
_entity.pdbx_description
1 polymer ?
#
loop_
_entity_poly.entity_id
_entity_poly.type
_entity_poly.pdbx_seq_one_letter_code
_entity_poly.pdbx_strand_id
1 'polypeptide(L)'
;MARFALETIIGATPAEVFAASLDPSLHVKSMARYGETMVEAPAGGVFTEGTTATWRARHFGIPFRLRSIVFDVDPPHGFSDRQIAGPFAAFLHEHRFEEHPAGTLMHDTVTFRSPFGPLGRLVDAMFLRAYMRRLIAERNAILAAEFEDPGRTLSA
;
A
#
# COMPACT_ATOMS: atom_id res chain seq x y z
N MET A 1 15.01 -12.73 -0.62
CA MET A 1 13.90 -11.79 -0.74
C MET A 1 14.42 -10.37 -0.58
N ALA A 2 13.92 -9.42 -1.37
CA ALA A 2 14.17 -8.01 -1.13
C ALA A 2 13.22 -7.49 -0.05
N ARG A 3 13.70 -6.60 0.82
CA ARG A 3 12.91 -5.98 1.88
C ARG A 3 13.32 -4.53 2.06
N PHE A 4 12.34 -3.69 2.36
CA PHE A 4 12.55 -2.32 2.83
C PHE A 4 11.46 -1.92 3.84
N ALA A 5 11.76 -0.90 4.63
CA ALA A 5 10.82 -0.28 5.53
C ALA A 5 10.78 1.23 5.30
N LEU A 6 9.63 1.83 5.58
CA LEU A 6 9.38 3.27 5.55
C LEU A 6 8.65 3.69 6.81
N GLU A 7 8.92 4.90 7.25
CA GLU A 7 8.19 5.57 8.33
C GLU A 7 7.60 6.87 7.77
N THR A 8 6.34 7.12 8.08
CA THR A 8 5.62 8.31 7.64
C THR A 8 4.85 8.90 8.80
N ILE A 9 5.05 10.18 9.10
CA ILE A 9 4.26 10.91 10.10
C ILE A 9 3.05 11.52 9.41
N ILE A 10 1.85 11.25 9.94
CA ILE A 10 0.57 11.70 9.40
C ILE A 10 -0.18 12.45 10.49
N GLY A 11 -0.65 13.67 10.19
CA GLY A 11 -1.32 14.57 11.12
C GLY A 11 -2.78 14.20 11.43
N ALA A 12 -3.03 12.92 11.76
CA ALA A 12 -4.33 12.38 12.12
C ALA A 12 -4.14 11.25 13.13
N THR A 13 -5.20 10.87 13.84
CA THR A 13 -5.15 9.77 14.81
C THR A 13 -4.89 8.41 14.13
N PRO A 14 -4.34 7.42 14.84
CA PRO A 14 -4.16 6.07 14.29
C PRO A 14 -5.44 5.46 13.72
N ALA A 15 -6.59 5.70 14.35
CA ALA A 15 -7.88 5.22 13.88
C ALA A 15 -8.28 5.82 12.52
N GLU A 16 -8.06 7.13 12.33
CA GLU A 16 -8.34 7.81 11.06
C GLU A 16 -7.40 7.34 9.95
N VAL A 17 -6.09 7.24 10.24
CA VAL A 17 -5.10 6.77 9.26
C VAL A 17 -5.34 5.31 8.88
N PHE A 18 -5.65 4.46 9.86
CA PHE A 18 -6.03 3.07 9.64
C PHE A 18 -7.24 2.94 8.70
N ALA A 19 -8.33 3.67 8.98
CA ALA A 19 -9.52 3.66 8.14
C ALA A 19 -9.25 4.16 6.72
N ALA A 20 -8.47 5.25 6.57
CA ALA A 20 -8.08 5.79 5.28
C ALA A 20 -7.21 4.80 4.47
N SER A 21 -6.33 4.06 5.14
CA SER A 21 -5.47 3.07 4.50
C SER A 21 -6.23 1.86 3.95
N LEU A 22 -7.42 1.58 4.50
CA LEU A 22 -8.33 0.52 4.04
C LEU A 22 -9.41 1.02 3.06
N ASP A 23 -9.37 2.29 2.66
CA ASP A 23 -10.29 2.87 1.68
C ASP A 23 -9.75 2.64 0.25
N PRO A 24 -10.47 1.86 -0.60
CA PRO A 24 -10.04 1.60 -1.97
C PRO A 24 -9.94 2.84 -2.83
N SER A 25 -10.78 3.85 -2.61
CA SER A 25 -10.77 5.09 -3.39
C SER A 25 -9.52 5.93 -3.11
N LEU A 26 -9.09 6.00 -1.86
CA LEU A 26 -7.84 6.66 -1.47
C LEU A 26 -6.62 5.88 -1.98
N HIS A 27 -6.68 4.56 -2.00
CA HIS A 27 -5.63 3.75 -2.60
C HIS A 27 -5.44 4.09 -4.09
N VAL A 28 -6.51 4.06 -4.88
CA VAL A 28 -6.47 4.43 -6.31
C VAL A 28 -5.96 5.87 -6.50
N LYS A 29 -6.45 6.82 -5.70
CA LYS A 29 -5.99 8.21 -5.75
C LYS A 29 -4.49 8.33 -5.49
N SER A 30 -3.99 7.63 -4.48
CA SER A 30 -2.58 7.67 -4.11
C SER A 30 -1.64 7.03 -5.14
N MET A 31 -2.18 6.18 -6.02
CA MET A 31 -1.47 5.49 -7.09
C MET A 31 -1.79 6.02 -8.50
N ALA A 32 -2.49 7.16 -8.58
CA ALA A 32 -2.95 7.73 -9.86
C ALA A 32 -1.81 8.02 -10.85
N ARG A 33 -0.61 8.39 -10.36
CA ARG A 33 0.57 8.59 -11.19
C ARG A 33 0.96 7.37 -12.02
N TYR A 34 0.67 6.16 -11.52
CA TYR A 34 0.95 4.90 -12.19
C TYR A 34 -0.24 4.39 -13.01
N GLY A 35 -1.29 5.23 -13.16
CA GLY A 35 -2.50 4.87 -13.88
C GLY A 35 -3.24 3.70 -13.23
N GLU A 36 -3.13 3.56 -11.91
CA GLU A 36 -3.77 2.47 -11.21
C GLU A 36 -5.29 2.60 -11.26
N THR A 37 -5.93 1.51 -11.60
CA THR A 37 -7.37 1.34 -11.60
C THR A 37 -7.74 0.07 -10.86
N MET A 38 -8.87 0.09 -10.17
CA MET A 38 -9.43 -1.09 -9.53
C MET A 38 -10.32 -1.83 -10.53
N VAL A 39 -9.90 -3.05 -10.89
CA VAL A 39 -10.64 -3.91 -11.83
C VAL A 39 -11.71 -4.70 -11.11
N GLU A 40 -11.43 -5.09 -9.87
CA GLU A 40 -12.33 -5.85 -9.01
C GLU A 40 -12.25 -5.27 -7.59
N ALA A 41 -13.37 -4.74 -7.11
CA ALA A 41 -13.46 -4.10 -5.81
C ALA A 41 -13.57 -5.13 -4.67
N PRO A 42 -13.15 -4.78 -3.45
CA PRO A 42 -13.39 -5.63 -2.30
C PRO A 42 -14.90 -5.75 -2.02
N ALA A 43 -15.32 -6.92 -1.58
CA ALA A 43 -16.69 -7.15 -1.16
C ALA A 43 -17.06 -6.18 -0.02
N GLY A 44 -18.21 -5.50 -0.15
CA GLY A 44 -18.64 -4.49 0.83
C GLY A 44 -18.05 -3.09 0.65
N GLY A 45 -17.20 -2.87 -0.36
CA GLY A 45 -16.72 -1.53 -0.73
C GLY A 45 -15.58 -0.97 0.11
N VAL A 46 -15.13 -1.70 1.15
CA VAL A 46 -13.96 -1.38 1.99
C VAL A 46 -13.14 -2.63 2.21
N PHE A 47 -11.85 -2.46 2.50
CA PHE A 47 -11.00 -3.58 2.87
C PHE A 47 -11.27 -4.02 4.30
N THR A 48 -11.51 -5.30 4.47
CA THR A 48 -11.65 -5.98 5.76
C THR A 48 -10.89 -7.31 5.73
N GLU A 49 -10.81 -8.00 6.85
CA GLU A 49 -10.17 -9.31 6.94
C GLU A 49 -10.69 -10.27 5.85
N GLY A 50 -9.75 -10.83 5.07
CA GLY A 50 -10.03 -11.80 4.01
C GLY A 50 -10.57 -11.22 2.70
N THR A 51 -10.78 -9.90 2.59
CA THR A 51 -11.23 -9.30 1.33
C THR A 51 -10.11 -9.25 0.29
N THR A 52 -10.50 -9.37 -0.96
CA THR A 52 -9.59 -9.32 -2.12
C THR A 52 -9.93 -8.15 -3.02
N ALA A 53 -8.92 -7.63 -3.71
CA ALA A 53 -9.09 -6.69 -4.80
C ALA A 53 -8.14 -7.00 -5.94
N THR A 54 -8.50 -6.59 -7.14
CA THR A 54 -7.66 -6.70 -8.32
C THR A 54 -7.37 -5.32 -8.87
N TRP A 55 -6.09 -5.02 -8.99
CA TRP A 55 -5.53 -3.76 -9.46
C TRP A 55 -4.90 -3.92 -10.83
N ARG A 56 -4.95 -2.85 -11.62
CA ARG A 56 -4.21 -2.72 -12.87
C ARG A 56 -3.47 -1.39 -12.84
N ALA A 57 -2.16 -1.44 -13.09
CA ALA A 57 -1.29 -0.27 -13.14
C ALA A 57 -0.26 -0.41 -14.26
N ARG A 58 0.41 0.69 -14.61
CA ARG A 58 1.53 0.69 -15.56
C ARG A 58 2.82 1.01 -14.83
N HIS A 59 3.79 0.10 -14.98
CA HIS A 59 5.14 0.33 -14.50
C HIS A 59 6.11 0.11 -15.67
N PHE A 60 7.03 1.05 -15.88
CA PHE A 60 7.95 1.03 -17.03
C PHE A 60 7.25 0.94 -18.40
N GLY A 61 6.06 1.55 -18.53
CA GLY A 61 5.24 1.47 -19.74
C GLY A 61 4.52 0.13 -19.96
N ILE A 62 4.74 -0.85 -19.09
CA ILE A 62 4.15 -2.20 -19.16
C ILE A 62 2.93 -2.28 -18.23
N PRO A 63 1.77 -2.76 -18.70
CA PRO A 63 0.62 -3.00 -17.83
C PRO A 63 0.83 -4.24 -16.97
N PHE A 64 0.61 -4.09 -15.67
CA PHE A 64 0.59 -5.19 -14.70
C PHE A 64 -0.79 -5.31 -14.07
N ARG A 65 -1.15 -6.54 -13.73
CA ARG A 65 -2.34 -6.86 -12.96
C ARG A 65 -1.92 -7.58 -11.69
N LEU A 66 -2.43 -7.12 -10.56
CA LEU A 66 -2.13 -7.67 -9.25
C LEU A 66 -3.44 -7.92 -8.51
N ARG A 67 -3.62 -9.12 -7.99
CA ARG A 67 -4.69 -9.46 -7.06
C ARG A 67 -4.10 -9.65 -5.67
N SER A 68 -4.64 -8.94 -4.70
CA SER A 68 -4.20 -8.99 -3.30
C SER A 68 -5.34 -9.43 -2.37
N ILE A 69 -4.95 -9.93 -1.20
CA ILE A 69 -5.85 -10.23 -0.08
C ILE A 69 -5.35 -9.47 1.15
N VAL A 70 -6.27 -8.87 1.89
CA VAL A 70 -6.02 -8.23 3.18
C VAL A 70 -6.20 -9.24 4.30
N PHE A 71 -5.31 -9.24 5.29
CA PHE A 71 -5.32 -10.16 6.42
C PHE A 71 -4.60 -9.55 7.63
N ASP A 72 -4.67 -10.22 8.79
CA ASP A 72 -4.11 -9.74 10.07
C ASP A 72 -4.62 -8.34 10.44
N VAL A 73 -5.92 -8.11 10.26
CA VAL A 73 -6.56 -6.82 10.52
C VAL A 73 -6.76 -6.63 12.01
N ASP A 74 -6.01 -5.72 12.61
CA ASP A 74 -6.04 -5.36 14.04
C ASP A 74 -6.27 -3.84 14.20
N PRO A 75 -7.55 -3.38 14.24
CA PRO A 75 -7.86 -1.96 14.35
C PRO A 75 -7.51 -1.39 15.75
N PRO A 76 -6.91 -0.22 15.86
CA PRO A 76 -6.37 0.63 14.79
C PRO A 76 -4.86 0.41 14.57
N HIS A 77 -4.29 -0.71 14.99
CA HIS A 77 -2.86 -0.93 15.11
C HIS A 77 -2.19 -1.39 13.81
N GLY A 78 -2.93 -2.05 12.92
CA GLY A 78 -2.35 -2.47 11.65
C GLY A 78 -3.16 -3.49 10.86
N PHE A 79 -2.63 -3.82 9.71
CA PHE A 79 -3.10 -4.89 8.83
C PHE A 79 -1.97 -5.27 7.88
N SER A 80 -2.17 -6.34 7.13
CA SER A 80 -1.25 -6.79 6.11
C SER A 80 -1.99 -7.08 4.81
N ASP A 81 -1.30 -6.95 3.68
CA ASP A 81 -1.80 -7.42 2.41
C ASP A 81 -0.71 -8.20 1.68
N ARG A 82 -1.13 -9.18 0.90
CA ARG A 82 -0.23 -9.99 0.07
C ARG A 82 -0.81 -10.23 -1.30
N GLN A 83 0.08 -10.36 -2.27
CA GLN A 83 -0.31 -10.81 -3.60
C GLN A 83 -0.74 -12.29 -3.55
N ILE A 84 -1.87 -12.58 -4.18
CA ILE A 84 -2.33 -13.97 -4.45
C ILE A 84 -2.25 -14.30 -5.94
N ALA A 85 -2.23 -13.30 -6.82
CA ALA A 85 -1.90 -13.45 -8.24
C ALA A 85 -1.29 -12.15 -8.76
N GLY A 86 -0.22 -12.23 -9.55
CA GLY A 86 0.43 -11.02 -10.07
C GLY A 86 1.87 -11.24 -10.51
N PRO A 87 2.63 -10.16 -10.72
CA PRO A 87 3.94 -10.21 -11.34
C PRO A 87 5.06 -10.74 -10.45
N PHE A 88 4.89 -10.75 -9.13
CA PHE A 88 5.90 -11.22 -8.20
C PHE A 88 5.80 -12.72 -7.95
N ALA A 89 6.90 -13.36 -7.61
CA ALA A 89 6.89 -14.71 -7.05
C ALA A 89 6.40 -14.73 -5.60
N ALA A 90 6.60 -13.62 -4.87
CA ALA A 90 6.00 -13.34 -3.57
C ALA A 90 5.97 -11.83 -3.33
N PHE A 91 4.93 -11.34 -2.67
CA PHE A 91 4.79 -9.95 -2.24
C PHE A 91 3.97 -9.89 -0.96
N LEU A 92 4.49 -9.21 0.04
CA LEU A 92 3.86 -8.96 1.33
C LEU A 92 4.09 -7.49 1.71
N HIS A 93 3.04 -6.81 2.13
CA HIS A 93 3.07 -5.47 2.68
C HIS A 93 2.41 -5.46 4.05
N GLU A 94 3.15 -5.02 5.05
CA GLU A 94 2.71 -4.93 6.43
C GLU A 94 2.59 -3.47 6.82
N HIS A 95 1.46 -3.07 7.38
CA HIS A 95 1.16 -1.73 7.88
C HIS A 95 1.01 -1.75 9.38
N ARG A 96 1.69 -0.82 10.09
CA ARG A 96 1.52 -0.60 11.52
C ARG A 96 1.35 0.89 11.79
N PHE A 97 0.48 1.20 12.75
CA PHE A 97 0.11 2.56 13.13
C PHE A 97 0.32 2.73 14.61
N GLU A 98 1.13 3.70 15.00
CA GLU A 98 1.47 4.02 16.37
C GLU A 98 1.14 5.48 16.68
N GLU A 99 0.77 5.77 17.92
CA GLU A 99 0.59 7.15 18.39
C GLU A 99 1.91 7.92 18.30
N HIS A 100 1.82 9.16 17.83
CA HIS A 100 2.95 10.07 17.72
C HIS A 100 2.49 11.47 18.17
N PRO A 101 3.36 12.31 18.79
CA PRO A 101 3.00 13.67 19.20
C PRO A 101 2.41 14.54 18.08
N ALA A 102 2.78 14.29 16.83
CA ALA A 102 2.24 14.97 15.64
C ALA A 102 1.06 14.22 14.97
N GLY A 103 0.51 13.17 15.58
CA GLY A 103 -0.59 12.37 15.05
C GLY A 103 -0.30 10.89 15.06
N THR A 104 0.11 10.32 13.92
CA THR A 104 0.41 8.89 13.75
C THR A 104 1.78 8.70 13.12
N LEU A 105 2.55 7.78 13.67
CA LEU A 105 3.71 7.19 13.00
C LEU A 105 3.26 5.90 12.29
N MET A 106 3.22 5.95 10.97
CA MET A 106 2.90 4.80 10.11
C MET A 106 4.19 4.12 9.67
N HIS A 107 4.27 2.82 9.95
CA HIS A 107 5.35 1.95 9.49
C HIS A 107 4.85 1.07 8.34
N ASP A 108 5.55 1.10 7.22
CA ASP A 108 5.36 0.19 6.10
C ASP A 108 6.56 -0.74 5.99
N THR A 109 6.32 -2.04 5.96
CA THR A 109 7.34 -3.03 5.63
C THR A 109 6.91 -3.80 4.40
N VAL A 110 7.72 -3.74 3.35
CA VAL A 110 7.48 -4.45 2.11
C VAL A 110 8.55 -5.52 1.91
N THR A 111 8.09 -6.75 1.69
CA THR A 111 8.95 -7.90 1.39
C THR A 111 8.48 -8.51 0.08
N PHE A 112 9.38 -8.68 -0.89
CA PHE A 112 9.02 -9.23 -2.19
C PHE A 112 10.14 -10.06 -2.82
N ARG A 113 9.77 -10.83 -3.83
CA ARG A 113 10.67 -11.61 -4.67
C ARG A 113 10.17 -11.58 -6.11
N SER A 114 11.04 -11.18 -7.02
CA SER A 114 10.78 -11.30 -8.46
C SER A 114 10.80 -12.76 -8.92
N PRO A 115 10.11 -13.09 -10.02
CA PRO A 115 10.27 -14.38 -10.69
C PRO A 115 11.70 -14.52 -11.25
N PHE A 116 12.00 -15.66 -11.89
CA PHE A 116 13.28 -15.95 -12.57
C PHE A 116 14.50 -16.20 -11.66
N GLY A 117 14.30 -16.68 -10.43
CA GLY A 117 15.34 -17.23 -9.55
C GLY A 117 16.52 -16.29 -9.30
N PRO A 118 17.79 -16.69 -9.58
CA PRO A 118 18.95 -15.84 -9.30
C PRO A 118 18.99 -14.51 -10.05
N LEU A 119 18.50 -14.49 -11.30
CA LEU A 119 18.42 -13.28 -12.11
C LEU A 119 17.39 -12.30 -11.50
N GLY A 120 16.23 -12.79 -11.07
CA GLY A 120 15.24 -11.99 -10.36
C GLY A 120 15.81 -11.37 -9.08
N ARG A 121 16.59 -12.13 -8.30
CA ARG A 121 17.25 -11.61 -7.08
C ARG A 121 18.24 -10.48 -7.37
N LEU A 122 18.95 -10.55 -8.48
CA LEU A 122 19.85 -9.48 -8.90
C LEU A 122 19.08 -8.21 -9.26
N VAL A 123 18.00 -8.33 -10.02
CA VAL A 123 17.10 -7.21 -10.36
C VAL A 123 16.48 -6.60 -9.11
N ASP A 124 16.01 -7.42 -8.16
CA ASP A 124 15.47 -6.97 -6.88
C ASP A 124 16.50 -6.13 -6.09
N ALA A 125 17.74 -6.60 -6.01
CA ALA A 125 18.79 -5.93 -5.24
C ALA A 125 19.27 -4.62 -5.89
N MET A 126 19.41 -4.59 -7.22
CA MET A 126 20.00 -3.45 -7.93
C MET A 126 18.99 -2.35 -8.27
N PHE A 127 17.75 -2.71 -8.52
CA PHE A 127 16.81 -1.75 -9.11
C PHE A 127 15.44 -1.75 -8.46
N LEU A 128 14.79 -2.92 -8.36
CA LEU A 128 13.37 -3.00 -8.03
C LEU A 128 13.08 -2.58 -6.58
N ARG A 129 14.00 -2.86 -5.65
CA ARG A 129 13.86 -2.42 -4.25
C ARG A 129 13.81 -0.89 -4.14
N ALA A 130 14.70 -0.18 -4.84
CA ALA A 130 14.72 1.28 -4.83
C ALA A 130 13.46 1.86 -5.48
N TYR A 131 13.03 1.27 -6.58
CA TYR A 131 11.81 1.65 -7.28
C TYR A 131 10.56 1.46 -6.41
N MET A 132 10.38 0.28 -5.82
CA MET A 132 9.24 -0.02 -4.94
C MET A 132 9.23 0.87 -3.69
N ARG A 133 10.41 1.11 -3.09
CA ARG A 133 10.54 2.03 -1.96
C ARG A 133 10.07 3.44 -2.32
N ARG A 134 10.45 3.96 -3.46
CA ARG A 134 10.02 5.26 -3.95
C ARG A 134 8.52 5.30 -4.21
N LEU A 135 7.97 4.27 -4.84
CA LEU A 135 6.54 4.14 -5.14
C LEU A 135 5.70 4.21 -3.85
N ILE A 136 6.06 3.43 -2.83
CA ILE A 136 5.36 3.44 -1.54
C ILE A 136 5.55 4.77 -0.80
N ALA A 137 6.73 5.39 -0.87
CA ALA A 137 6.96 6.71 -0.28
C ALA A 137 6.07 7.80 -0.93
N GLU A 138 5.93 7.79 -2.24
CA GLU A 138 5.03 8.70 -2.98
C GLU A 138 3.56 8.45 -2.60
N ARG A 139 3.13 7.18 -2.50
CA ARG A 139 1.80 6.81 -2.01
C ARG A 139 1.53 7.37 -0.62
N ASN A 140 2.47 7.18 0.30
CA ASN A 140 2.34 7.64 1.68
C ASN A 140 2.28 9.16 1.80
N ALA A 141 3.05 9.89 0.99
CA ALA A 141 2.99 11.35 0.93
C ALA A 141 1.61 11.86 0.50
N ILE A 142 0.98 11.20 -0.47
CA ILE A 142 -0.37 11.55 -0.91
C ILE A 142 -1.40 11.22 0.18
N LEU A 143 -1.27 10.08 0.86
CA LEU A 143 -2.13 9.73 1.99
C LEU A 143 -1.99 10.75 3.13
N ALA A 144 -0.78 11.17 3.47
CA ALA A 144 -0.54 12.20 4.49
C ALA A 144 -1.18 13.55 4.12
N ALA A 145 -1.07 13.96 2.85
CA ALA A 145 -1.65 15.19 2.35
C ALA A 145 -3.18 15.24 2.45
N GLU A 146 -3.86 14.09 2.45
CA GLU A 146 -5.32 14.03 2.66
C GLU A 146 -5.76 14.59 4.02
N PHE A 147 -4.89 14.52 5.02
CA PHE A 147 -5.15 15.01 6.37
C PHE A 147 -4.64 16.44 6.61
N GLU A 148 -3.90 17.01 5.67
CA GLU A 148 -3.39 18.39 5.75
C GLU A 148 -4.34 19.40 5.09
N ASP A 149 -5.36 18.96 4.33
CA ASP A 149 -6.32 19.83 3.66
C ASP A 149 -7.38 20.35 4.64
N PRO A 150 -7.39 21.69 4.96
CA PRO A 150 -8.35 22.28 5.89
C PRO A 150 -9.79 22.31 5.38
N GLY A 151 -10.04 21.92 4.12
CA GLY A 151 -11.36 21.88 3.47
C GLY A 151 -12.06 20.53 3.55
N ARG A 152 -11.46 19.49 4.14
CA ARG A 152 -12.05 18.17 4.25
C ARG A 152 -13.17 18.13 5.30
N THR A 153 -14.39 18.29 4.85
CA THR A 153 -15.55 17.88 5.65
C THR A 153 -15.59 16.35 5.63
N LEU A 154 -15.33 15.74 6.77
CA LEU A 154 -15.58 14.31 6.95
C LEU A 154 -17.08 14.09 6.70
N SER A 155 -17.43 13.51 5.56
CA SER A 155 -18.78 12.99 5.34
C SER A 155 -18.94 11.84 6.32
N ALA A 156 -19.76 12.08 7.31
CA ALA A 156 -20.22 11.08 8.27
C ALA A 156 -20.99 9.95 7.57
#